data_c9dd6ed4871c51d5c0e3bb76c91af259
#
_entry.id   c9dd6ed4871c51d5c0e3bb76c91af259
#
_cell.length_a   1.000
_cell.length_b   1.000
_cell.length_c   1.000
_cell.angle_alpha   90.00
_cell.angle_beta   90.00
_cell.angle_gamma   90.00
#
_symmetry.space_group_name_H-M   'P 1'
#
loop_
_entity.id
_entity.type
_entity.pdbx_description
1 polymer ?
#
loop_
_entity_poly.entity_id
_entity_poly.type
_entity_poly.pdbx_seq_one_letter_code
_entity_poly.pdbx_strand_id
1 'polypeptide(L)'
;MIESHVLKKREHYLNKLIGFQDTEPVKVVTGIRRCGKSSLLKLMVAHLIETGIQAEQIVEMNFESHDFRSMSSEDVYNYVKERVVPNKRMYLFFDEIQRIDAWEDTINAFRVDLNCDIYVTGSNAYLLSSEYSTYLSGRCVEIKMVLSLLI
;
A
#
# COMPACT_ATOMS: atom_id res chain seq x y z
N MET A 1 11.50 -21.46 16.68
CA MET A 1 10.77 -22.18 15.65
C MET A 1 9.57 -21.44 15.13
N ILE A 2 8.68 -21.00 15.99
CA ILE A 2 7.55 -20.16 15.59
C ILE A 2 8.02 -18.86 14.98
N GLU A 3 9.01 -18.23 15.57
CA GLU A 3 9.60 -17.01 15.04
C GLU A 3 10.20 -17.19 13.65
N SER A 4 10.84 -18.34 13.44
CA SER A 4 11.45 -18.66 12.16
C SER A 4 10.41 -18.77 11.04
N HIS A 5 9.24 -19.37 11.32
CA HIS A 5 8.16 -19.44 10.36
C HIS A 5 7.54 -18.07 10.03
N VAL A 6 7.36 -17.24 11.07
CA VAL A 6 6.83 -15.90 10.90
C VAL A 6 7.78 -15.06 10.05
N LEU A 7 9.08 -15.13 10.32
CA LEU A 7 10.08 -14.41 9.56
C LEU A 7 10.13 -14.87 8.09
N LYS A 8 10.05 -16.16 7.85
CA LYS A 8 10.03 -16.70 6.48
C LYS A 8 8.81 -16.24 5.70
N LYS A 9 7.64 -16.19 6.33
CA LYS A 9 6.44 -15.70 5.69
C LYS A 9 6.55 -14.21 5.37
N ARG A 10 7.09 -13.42 6.29
CA ARG A 10 7.31 -11.99 6.04
C ARG A 10 8.25 -11.78 4.86
N GLU A 11 9.33 -12.53 4.80
CA GLU A 11 10.27 -12.48 3.68
C GLU A 11 9.60 -12.86 2.37
N HIS A 12 8.75 -13.86 2.38
CA HIS A 12 8.02 -14.30 1.21
C HIS A 12 7.11 -13.19 0.66
N TYR A 13 6.33 -12.57 1.53
CA TYR A 13 5.45 -11.46 1.13
C TYR A 13 6.24 -10.23 0.70
N LEU A 14 7.30 -9.92 1.42
CA LEU A 14 8.17 -8.80 1.07
C LEU A 14 8.80 -9.02 -0.31
N ASN A 15 9.28 -10.21 -0.58
CA ASN A 15 9.88 -10.53 -1.88
C ASN A 15 8.87 -10.42 -3.00
N LYS A 16 7.61 -10.75 -2.76
CA LYS A 16 6.55 -10.53 -3.73
C LYS A 16 6.36 -9.04 -4.02
N LEU A 17 6.31 -8.21 -2.98
CA LEU A 17 6.21 -6.76 -3.17
C LEU A 17 7.40 -6.22 -3.95
N ILE A 18 8.59 -6.64 -3.59
CA ILE A 18 9.82 -6.20 -4.26
C ILE A 18 9.77 -6.60 -5.75
N GLY A 19 9.26 -7.78 -6.05
CA GLY A 19 9.12 -8.23 -7.42
C GLY A 19 8.18 -7.37 -8.26
N PHE A 20 7.24 -6.70 -7.64
CA PHE A 20 6.31 -5.80 -8.33
C PHE A 20 6.71 -4.32 -8.23
N GLN A 21 7.78 -4.00 -7.52
CA GLN A 21 8.26 -2.64 -7.37
C GLN A 21 8.51 -2.00 -8.74
N ASP A 22 8.09 -0.75 -8.88
CA ASP A 22 8.27 0.04 -10.11
C ASP A 22 7.58 -0.56 -11.33
N THR A 23 6.60 -1.42 -11.12
CA THR A 23 5.73 -1.89 -12.18
C THR A 23 4.42 -1.10 -12.15
N GLU A 24 3.70 -1.11 -13.25
CA GLU A 24 2.50 -0.28 -13.42
C GLU A 24 1.36 -0.56 -12.43
N PRO A 25 1.01 -1.81 -12.13
CA PRO A 25 -0.14 -2.07 -11.25
C PRO A 25 0.05 -1.52 -9.83
N VAL A 26 -1.06 -1.11 -9.22
CA VAL A 26 -1.12 -0.79 -7.80
C VAL A 26 -0.93 -2.10 -7.02
N LYS A 27 -0.11 -2.06 -5.97
CA LYS A 27 0.14 -3.23 -5.12
C LYS A 27 -0.83 -3.20 -3.97
N VAL A 28 -1.73 -4.17 -3.94
CA VAL A 28 -2.80 -4.25 -2.94
C VAL A 28 -2.49 -5.40 -1.99
N VAL A 29 -2.25 -5.06 -0.73
CA VAL A 29 -2.00 -6.05 0.31
C VAL A 29 -3.29 -6.25 1.08
N THR A 30 -3.83 -7.46 1.02
CA THR A 30 -5.08 -7.79 1.69
C THR A 30 -4.86 -8.84 2.77
N GLY A 31 -5.80 -8.94 3.67
CA GLY A 31 -5.76 -9.89 4.77
C GLY A 31 -6.61 -9.40 5.92
N ILE A 32 -6.85 -10.28 6.89
CA ILE A 32 -7.63 -9.93 8.07
C ILE A 32 -6.83 -8.97 8.97
N ARG A 33 -7.53 -8.32 9.87
CA ARG A 33 -6.87 -7.46 10.86
C ARG A 33 -5.80 -8.24 11.61
N ARG A 34 -4.72 -7.57 11.92
CA ARG A 34 -3.59 -8.12 12.69
C ARG A 34 -2.82 -9.23 11.99
N CYS A 35 -2.99 -9.40 10.69
CA CYS A 35 -2.18 -10.38 9.96
C CYS A 35 -0.79 -9.84 9.56
N GLY A 36 -0.51 -8.56 9.83
CA GLY A 36 0.80 -7.99 9.56
C GLY A 36 0.88 -7.12 8.32
N LYS A 37 -0.25 -6.66 7.78
CA LYS A 37 -0.26 -5.81 6.58
C LYS A 37 0.54 -4.52 6.76
N SER A 38 0.33 -3.83 7.88
CA SER A 38 1.05 -2.58 8.18
C SER A 38 2.55 -2.83 8.33
N SER A 39 2.91 -3.93 8.98
CA SER A 39 4.31 -4.30 9.15
C SER A 39 4.97 -4.59 7.81
N LEU A 40 4.24 -5.20 6.89
CA LEU A 40 4.75 -5.49 5.55
C LEU A 40 5.04 -4.19 4.79
N LEU A 41 4.15 -3.20 4.89
CA LEU A 41 4.40 -1.90 4.26
C LEU A 41 5.64 -1.24 4.84
N LYS A 42 5.85 -1.32 6.15
CA LYS A 42 7.05 -0.75 6.79
C LYS A 42 8.32 -1.45 6.34
N LEU A 43 8.26 -2.75 6.15
CA LEU A 43 9.40 -3.50 5.61
C LEU A 43 9.73 -3.06 4.18
N MET A 44 8.71 -2.80 3.37
CA MET A 44 8.91 -2.32 2.01
C MET A 44 9.53 -0.92 2.00
N VAL A 45 9.09 -0.03 2.89
CA VAL A 45 9.68 1.30 3.04
C VAL A 45 11.16 1.18 3.41
N ALA A 46 11.49 0.32 4.37
CA ALA A 46 12.87 0.10 4.79
C ALA A 46 13.72 -0.41 3.62
N HIS A 47 13.18 -1.33 2.83
CA HIS A 47 13.85 -1.85 1.65
C HIS A 47 14.14 -0.75 0.64
N LEU A 48 13.17 0.12 0.37
CA LEU A 48 13.37 1.23 -0.56
C LEU A 48 14.49 2.14 -0.10
N ILE A 49 14.52 2.48 1.18
CA ILE A 49 15.56 3.34 1.74
C ILE A 49 16.94 2.66 1.64
N GLU A 50 17.01 1.39 1.95
CA GLU A 50 18.26 0.63 1.83
C GLU A 50 18.79 0.59 0.41
N THR A 51 17.92 0.62 -0.58
CA THR A 51 18.31 0.55 -1.98
C THR A 51 18.51 1.92 -2.63
N GLY A 52 18.46 2.99 -1.84
CA GLY A 52 18.85 4.32 -2.31
C GLY A 52 17.70 5.30 -2.55
N ILE A 53 16.45 4.89 -2.31
CA ILE A 53 15.32 5.82 -2.42
C ILE A 53 15.38 6.77 -1.23
N GLN A 54 15.25 8.07 -1.49
CA GLN A 54 15.33 9.08 -0.43
C GLN A 54 14.01 9.15 0.33
N ALA A 55 14.09 9.47 1.62
CA ALA A 55 12.90 9.53 2.48
C ALA A 55 11.83 10.50 1.95
N GLU A 56 12.25 11.60 1.33
CA GLU A 56 11.31 12.59 0.77
C GLU A 56 10.53 12.08 -0.42
N GLN A 57 10.96 10.97 -1.04
CA GLN A 57 10.21 10.33 -2.12
C GLN A 57 9.11 9.40 -1.60
N ILE A 58 9.05 9.18 -0.30
CA ILE A 58 8.12 8.22 0.31
C ILE A 58 7.05 8.96 1.10
N VAL A 59 5.79 8.69 0.79
CA VAL A 59 4.64 9.22 1.52
C VAL A 59 3.92 8.05 2.18
N GLU A 60 3.76 8.12 3.50
CA GLU A 60 3.06 7.09 4.26
C GLU A 60 1.85 7.70 4.95
N MET A 61 0.68 7.12 4.71
CA MET A 61 -0.55 7.56 5.34
C MET A 61 -1.28 6.35 5.90
N ASN A 62 -1.48 6.34 7.22
CA ASN A 62 -2.25 5.30 7.90
C ASN A 62 -3.60 5.87 8.28
N PHE A 63 -4.65 5.42 7.60
CA PHE A 63 -6.00 5.97 7.78
C PHE A 63 -6.71 5.50 9.05
N GLU A 64 -6.05 4.68 9.85
CA GLU A 64 -6.50 4.39 11.21
C GLU A 64 -5.94 5.40 12.22
N SER A 65 -4.90 6.14 11.85
CA SER A 65 -4.31 7.10 12.77
C SER A 65 -5.17 8.37 12.89
N HIS A 66 -5.06 9.02 14.03
CA HIS A 66 -5.81 10.25 14.32
C HIS A 66 -5.55 11.33 13.26
N ASP A 67 -4.34 11.44 12.79
CA ASP A 67 -3.94 12.49 11.86
C ASP A 67 -4.59 12.37 10.49
N PHE A 68 -4.92 11.16 10.06
CA PHE A 68 -5.39 10.92 8.70
C PHE A 68 -6.81 10.39 8.60
N ARG A 69 -7.37 9.83 9.66
CA ARG A 69 -8.66 9.15 9.59
C ARG A 69 -9.86 10.02 9.21
N SER A 70 -9.73 11.34 9.37
CA SER A 70 -10.79 12.28 9.05
C SER A 70 -10.63 12.96 7.70
N MET A 71 -9.62 12.59 6.94
CA MET A 71 -9.36 13.20 5.64
C MET A 71 -10.40 12.78 4.60
N SER A 72 -10.80 13.72 3.76
CA SER A 72 -11.57 13.43 2.57
C SER A 72 -10.62 12.94 1.47
N SER A 73 -11.18 12.40 0.38
CA SER A 73 -10.37 12.01 -0.77
C SER A 73 -9.57 13.18 -1.33
N GLU A 74 -10.16 14.37 -1.34
CA GLU A 74 -9.47 15.57 -1.81
C GLU A 74 -8.32 15.96 -0.89
N ASP A 75 -8.52 15.83 0.43
CA ASP A 75 -7.46 16.09 1.40
C ASP A 75 -6.27 15.15 1.19
N VAL A 76 -6.54 13.89 0.92
CA VAL A 76 -5.50 12.89 0.63
C VAL A 76 -4.73 13.27 -0.63
N TYR A 77 -5.46 13.63 -1.68
CA TYR A 77 -4.84 14.02 -2.94
C TYR A 77 -3.91 15.22 -2.74
N ASN A 78 -4.39 16.25 -2.06
CA ASN A 78 -3.61 17.46 -1.82
C ASN A 78 -2.39 17.20 -0.93
N TYR A 79 -2.56 16.35 0.08
CA TYR A 79 -1.46 15.97 0.97
C TYR A 79 -0.30 15.38 0.17
N VAL A 80 -0.61 14.48 -0.74
CA VAL A 80 0.42 13.85 -1.59
C VAL A 80 1.01 14.86 -2.58
N LYS A 81 0.16 15.65 -3.22
CA LYS A 81 0.61 16.63 -4.22
C LYS A 81 1.61 17.63 -3.64
N GLU A 82 1.39 18.06 -2.42
CA GLU A 82 2.29 19.01 -1.73
C GLU A 82 3.66 18.42 -1.46
N ARG A 83 3.77 17.10 -1.46
CA ARG A 83 5.02 16.39 -1.12
C ARG A 83 5.74 15.81 -2.33
N VAL A 84 5.21 16.00 -3.51
CA VAL A 84 5.87 15.51 -4.74
C VAL A 84 7.21 16.20 -4.93
N VAL A 85 8.26 15.40 -5.13
CA VAL A 85 9.60 15.89 -5.41
C VAL A 85 9.75 15.97 -6.94
N PRO A 86 10.05 17.16 -7.50
CA PRO A 86 10.19 17.30 -8.94
C PRO A 86 11.26 16.38 -9.51
N ASN A 87 10.95 15.77 -10.64
CA ASN A 87 11.86 14.88 -11.38
C ASN A 87 12.26 13.60 -10.66
N LYS A 88 11.50 13.22 -9.63
CA LYS A 88 11.74 11.97 -8.90
C LYS A 88 10.46 11.14 -8.83
N ARG A 89 10.62 9.83 -8.81
CA ARG A 89 9.49 8.93 -8.64
C ARG A 89 9.07 8.93 -7.17
N MET A 90 7.78 9.04 -6.94
CA MET A 90 7.22 8.98 -5.58
C MET A 90 6.79 7.55 -5.26
N TYR A 91 6.87 7.20 -4.00
CA TYR A 91 6.43 5.90 -3.48
C TYR A 91 5.37 6.15 -2.43
N LEU A 92 4.15 5.74 -2.72
CA LEU A 92 2.97 6.08 -1.91
C LEU A 92 2.47 4.85 -1.18
N PHE A 93 2.33 4.97 0.14
CA PHE A 93 1.90 3.87 1.01
C PHE A 93 0.64 4.29 1.76
N PHE A 94 -0.46 3.61 1.48
CA PHE A 94 -1.76 3.92 2.09
C PHE A 94 -2.26 2.72 2.87
N ASP A 95 -2.24 2.82 4.19
CA ASP A 95 -2.65 1.73 5.07
C ASP A 95 -4.13 1.90 5.42
N GLU A 96 -4.91 0.84 5.25
CA GLU A 96 -6.37 0.83 5.46
C GLU A 96 -7.08 1.85 4.57
N ILE A 97 -6.79 1.82 3.28
CA ILE A 97 -7.28 2.80 2.31
C ILE A 97 -8.79 2.82 2.17
N GLN A 98 -9.48 1.71 2.47
CA GLN A 98 -10.92 1.63 2.34
C GLN A 98 -11.67 2.57 3.27
N ARG A 99 -10.98 3.14 4.25
CA ARG A 99 -11.58 4.14 5.16
C ARG A 99 -11.85 5.47 4.47
N ILE A 100 -11.25 5.69 3.31
CA ILE A 100 -11.43 6.93 2.57
C ILE A 100 -12.53 6.75 1.53
N ASP A 101 -13.53 7.62 1.55
CA ASP A 101 -14.61 7.60 0.55
C ASP A 101 -14.01 7.85 -0.84
N ALA A 102 -14.47 7.10 -1.82
CA ALA A 102 -14.00 7.21 -3.20
C ALA A 102 -12.48 7.01 -3.32
N TRP A 103 -11.91 6.14 -2.48
CA TRP A 103 -10.47 5.89 -2.48
C TRP A 103 -9.95 5.41 -3.84
N GLU A 104 -10.74 4.63 -4.56
CA GLU A 104 -10.34 4.11 -5.88
C GLU A 104 -10.17 5.24 -6.90
N ASP A 105 -11.00 6.27 -6.84
CA ASP A 105 -10.85 7.45 -7.71
C ASP A 105 -9.57 8.21 -7.37
N THR A 106 -9.28 8.33 -6.10
CA THR A 106 -8.06 9.01 -5.63
C THR A 106 -6.81 8.27 -6.08
N ILE A 107 -6.80 6.96 -5.91
CA ILE A 107 -5.68 6.13 -6.35
C ILE A 107 -5.50 6.23 -7.87
N ASN A 108 -6.59 6.19 -8.60
CA ASN A 108 -6.52 6.31 -10.05
C ASN A 108 -5.99 7.69 -10.48
N ALA A 109 -6.39 8.74 -9.77
CA ALA A 109 -5.88 10.09 -10.04
C ALA A 109 -4.36 10.14 -9.85
N PHE A 110 -3.83 9.53 -8.80
CA PHE A 110 -2.38 9.48 -8.61
C PHE A 110 -1.69 8.72 -9.75
N ARG A 111 -2.28 7.63 -10.21
CA ARG A 111 -1.71 6.85 -11.32
C ARG A 111 -1.61 7.68 -12.59
N VAL A 112 -2.60 8.50 -12.85
CA VAL A 112 -2.68 9.32 -14.06
C VAL A 112 -1.78 10.56 -13.96
N ASP A 113 -1.81 11.22 -12.79
CA ASP A 113 -1.20 12.54 -12.63
C ASP A 113 0.26 12.52 -12.20
N LEU A 114 0.70 11.46 -11.52
CA LEU A 114 2.01 11.45 -10.88
C LEU A 114 2.89 10.29 -11.37
N ASN A 115 4.19 10.54 -11.36
CA ASN A 115 5.17 9.47 -11.52
C ASN A 115 5.32 8.79 -10.16
N CYS A 116 4.57 7.72 -9.93
CA CYS A 116 4.54 7.09 -8.61
C CYS A 116 4.34 5.59 -8.67
N ASP A 117 4.73 4.96 -7.57
CA ASP A 117 4.51 3.54 -7.31
C ASP A 117 3.63 3.47 -6.06
N ILE A 118 2.53 2.73 -6.12
CA ILE A 118 1.48 2.80 -5.10
C ILE A 118 1.30 1.45 -4.42
N TYR A 119 1.28 1.49 -3.07
CA TYR A 119 1.08 0.33 -2.21
C TYR A 119 -0.06 0.63 -1.26
N VAL A 120 -1.08 -0.21 -1.23
CA VAL A 120 -2.24 -0.02 -0.36
C VAL A 120 -2.53 -1.28 0.44
N THR A 121 -3.14 -1.11 1.60
CA THR A 121 -3.66 -2.24 2.36
C THR A 121 -5.13 -2.06 2.65
N GLY A 122 -5.79 -3.17 2.94
CA GLY A 122 -7.16 -3.17 3.43
C GLY A 122 -7.63 -4.60 3.63
N SER A 123 -8.83 -4.75 4.19
CA SER A 123 -9.40 -6.07 4.37
C SER A 123 -10.05 -6.54 3.07
N ASN A 124 -10.07 -7.85 2.84
CA ASN A 124 -10.64 -8.45 1.65
C ASN A 124 -12.09 -8.02 1.41
N ALA A 125 -12.84 -7.86 2.50
CA ALA A 125 -14.25 -7.52 2.41
C ALA A 125 -14.50 -6.18 1.74
N TYR A 126 -13.53 -5.28 1.81
CA TYR A 126 -13.68 -3.93 1.28
C TYR A 126 -12.92 -3.69 -0.02
N LEU A 127 -11.73 -4.24 -0.15
CA LEU A 127 -10.87 -3.89 -1.29
C LEU A 127 -11.17 -4.71 -2.54
N LEU A 128 -11.68 -5.92 -2.38
CA LEU A 128 -11.92 -6.83 -3.50
C LEU A 128 -13.38 -7.20 -3.64
N SER A 129 -14.28 -6.34 -3.19
CA SER A 129 -15.69 -6.50 -3.53
C SER A 129 -15.82 -6.43 -5.05
N SER A 130 -16.86 -7.02 -5.60
CA SER A 130 -17.05 -7.05 -7.06
C SER A 130 -17.04 -5.64 -7.68
N GLU A 131 -17.52 -4.66 -6.93
CA GLU A 131 -17.56 -3.27 -7.36
C GLU A 131 -16.15 -2.70 -7.57
N TYR A 132 -15.28 -2.86 -6.58
CA TYR A 132 -13.93 -2.32 -6.64
C TYR A 132 -13.03 -3.13 -7.55
N SER A 133 -13.20 -4.44 -7.60
CA SER A 133 -12.40 -5.27 -8.47
C SER A 133 -12.66 -4.95 -9.94
N THR A 134 -13.88 -4.57 -10.30
CA THR A 134 -14.20 -4.15 -11.66
C THR A 134 -13.45 -2.86 -12.01
N TYR A 135 -13.47 -1.88 -11.09
CA TYR A 135 -12.83 -0.59 -11.30
C TYR A 135 -11.30 -0.72 -11.44
N LEU A 136 -10.70 -1.54 -10.59
CA LEU A 136 -9.25 -1.73 -10.58
C LEU A 136 -8.79 -2.91 -11.44
N SER A 137 -9.68 -3.57 -12.13
CA SER A 137 -9.34 -4.74 -12.93
C SER A 137 -8.21 -4.46 -13.92
N GLY A 138 -7.16 -5.29 -13.88
CA GLY A 138 -5.99 -5.10 -14.72
C GLY A 138 -5.05 -4.00 -14.28
N ARG A 139 -5.40 -3.25 -13.21
CA ARG A 139 -4.63 -2.11 -12.74
C ARG A 139 -4.05 -2.34 -11.34
N CYS A 140 -4.24 -3.51 -10.79
CA CYS A 140 -3.69 -3.85 -9.48
C CYS A 140 -3.23 -5.29 -9.43
N VAL A 141 -2.33 -5.57 -8.50
CA VAL A 141 -1.93 -6.94 -8.15
C VAL A 141 -2.22 -7.12 -6.67
N GLU A 142 -2.76 -8.27 -6.32
CA GLU A 142 -3.08 -8.58 -4.94
C GLU A 142 -2.01 -9.44 -4.30
N ILE A 143 -1.59 -9.03 -3.11
CA ILE A 143 -0.77 -9.86 -2.24
C ILE A 143 -1.64 -10.20 -1.04
N LYS A 144 -2.15 -11.41 -1.02
CA LYS A 144 -3.07 -11.85 0.02
C LYS A 144 -2.28 -12.47 1.18
N MET A 145 -2.32 -11.79 2.32
CA MET A 145 -1.67 -12.29 3.52
C MET A 145 -2.66 -13.19 4.27
N VAL A 146 -2.18 -14.34 4.71
CA VAL A 146 -2.97 -15.24 5.52
C VAL A 146 -2.39 -15.28 6.92
N LEU A 147 -3.27 -15.34 7.91
CA LEU A 147 -2.84 -15.47 9.28
C LEU A 147 -2.24 -16.85 9.43
N SER A 148 -0.99 -16.88 9.83
CA SER A 148 -0.33 -18.14 10.08
C SER A 148 -0.61 -18.55 11.51
N LEU A 149 -1.67 -19.30 11.68
CA LEU A 149 -1.85 -20.00 12.93
C LEU A 149 -0.94 -21.19 12.86
N LEU A 150 0.10 -21.12 13.61
CA LEU A 150 1.01 -22.20 13.64
C LEU A 150 0.52 -23.25 14.53
N ILE A 151 0.28 -24.22 13.95
CA ILE A 151 -0.13 -25.38 14.62
C ILE A 151 1.02 -26.34 14.74
#